data_d310e6b3e523c486d022e74ee8acf73f
#
_entry.id   d310e6b3e523c486d022e74ee8acf73f
#
_cell.length_a   1.000
_cell.length_b   1.000
_cell.length_c   1.000
_cell.angle_alpha   90.00
_cell.angle_beta   90.00
_cell.angle_gamma   90.00
#
_symmetry.space_group_name_H-M   'P 1'
#
loop_
_entity.id
_entity.type
_entity.pdbx_description
1 polymer ?
#
loop_
_entity_poly.entity_id
_entity_poly.type
_entity_poly.pdbx_seq_one_letter_code
_entity_poly.pdbx_strand_id
1 'polypeptide(L)'
;MTAKKMLHGREFKISCGRFDRKISVEVDGKPAEKVDGALFRVALADGKYLQFRVEGSYMTGMNLIEGNVTLEVFRHISWYEYLFIFGPLLFLGFGAAFGLDAAEISNAAAVVGGVAGLVFALAGFFACNAVVHSCRLKKWLKILLNLLVLAALAGLFVWFFLSIAVVLALIGLGEALVNAAFLP
;
A
#
# COMPACT_ATOMS: atom_id res chain seq x y z
N MET A 1 -13.19 -5.68 4.62
CA MET A 1 -12.52 -6.27 5.79
C MET A 1 -13.43 -6.24 6.98
N THR A 2 -13.36 -7.26 7.85
CA THR A 2 -14.27 -7.38 8.99
C THR A 2 -13.46 -7.63 10.25
N ALA A 3 -13.77 -6.89 11.31
CA ALA A 3 -13.26 -7.10 12.65
C ALA A 3 -14.41 -7.42 13.62
N LYS A 4 -14.15 -8.32 14.57
CA LYS A 4 -15.05 -8.62 15.67
C LYS A 4 -14.41 -8.17 16.97
N LYS A 5 -15.13 -7.44 17.79
CA LYS A 5 -14.66 -6.93 19.07
C LYS A 5 -15.77 -7.03 20.11
N MET A 6 -15.36 -7.29 21.35
CA MET A 6 -16.26 -7.32 22.49
C MET A 6 -16.15 -6.01 23.28
N LEU A 7 -17.25 -5.37 23.56
CA LEU A 7 -17.33 -4.17 24.40
C LEU A 7 -18.58 -4.27 25.27
N HIS A 8 -18.44 -4.09 26.56
CA HIS A 8 -19.53 -4.23 27.55
C HIS A 8 -20.38 -5.51 27.41
N GLY A 9 -19.72 -6.66 27.10
CA GLY A 9 -20.36 -7.94 26.93
C GLY A 9 -21.15 -8.13 25.64
N ARG A 10 -21.02 -7.20 24.66
CA ARG A 10 -21.66 -7.25 23.34
C ARG A 10 -20.63 -7.48 22.24
N GLU A 11 -21.01 -8.25 21.23
CA GLU A 11 -20.17 -8.47 20.06
C GLU A 11 -20.44 -7.39 19.00
N PHE A 12 -19.43 -6.57 18.72
CA PHE A 12 -19.42 -5.63 17.60
C PHE A 12 -18.71 -6.25 16.42
N LYS A 13 -19.41 -6.44 15.31
CA LYS A 13 -18.86 -6.84 14.04
C LYS A 13 -18.84 -5.64 13.11
N ILE A 14 -17.64 -5.13 12.82
CA ILE A 14 -17.46 -3.94 12.01
C ILE A 14 -16.82 -4.37 10.68
N SER A 15 -17.53 -4.07 9.60
CA SER A 15 -17.06 -4.34 8.24
C SER A 15 -16.80 -3.02 7.53
N CYS A 16 -15.62 -2.89 6.92
CA CYS A 16 -15.21 -1.72 6.16
C CYS A 16 -14.87 -2.13 4.73
N GLY A 17 -15.47 -1.46 3.77
CA GLY A 17 -15.13 -1.61 2.36
C GLY A 17 -13.73 -1.10 2.08
N ARG A 18 -12.99 -1.82 1.23
CA ARG A 18 -11.58 -1.50 0.94
C ARG A 18 -11.44 -0.22 0.11
N PHE A 19 -12.38 0.05 -0.77
CA PHE A 19 -12.33 1.16 -1.72
C PHE A 19 -13.46 2.18 -1.54
N ASP A 20 -14.66 1.74 -1.17
CA ASP A 20 -15.87 2.58 -1.08
C ASP A 20 -16.04 3.24 0.28
N ARG A 21 -15.15 2.99 1.23
CA ARG A 21 -15.19 3.51 2.61
C ARG A 21 -16.51 3.27 3.34
N LYS A 22 -17.38 2.41 2.81
CA LYS A 22 -18.64 2.07 3.49
C LYS A 22 -18.33 1.27 4.74
N ILE A 23 -18.81 1.77 5.86
CA ILE A 23 -18.73 1.12 7.17
C ILE A 23 -20.11 0.54 7.46
N SER A 24 -20.16 -0.76 7.72
CA SER A 24 -21.35 -1.42 8.28
C SER A 24 -20.99 -2.02 9.62
N VAL A 25 -21.90 -1.87 10.57
CA VAL A 25 -21.73 -2.36 11.93
C VAL A 25 -22.90 -3.24 12.30
N GLU A 26 -22.63 -4.38 12.90
CA GLU A 26 -23.60 -5.27 13.52
C GLU A 26 -23.27 -5.37 15.01
N VAL A 27 -24.27 -5.33 15.87
CA VAL A 27 -24.13 -5.52 17.32
C VAL A 27 -24.99 -6.71 17.71
N ASP A 28 -24.37 -7.76 18.27
CA ASP A 28 -25.01 -9.03 18.60
C ASP A 28 -25.87 -9.59 17.44
N GLY A 29 -25.32 -9.47 16.20
CA GLY A 29 -25.97 -9.92 14.96
C GLY A 29 -27.04 -8.99 14.41
N LYS A 30 -27.37 -7.88 15.08
CA LYS A 30 -28.34 -6.89 14.60
C LYS A 30 -27.59 -5.76 13.84
N PRO A 31 -28.07 -5.37 12.66
CA PRO A 31 -27.45 -4.27 11.93
C PRO A 31 -27.67 -2.94 12.66
N ALA A 32 -26.63 -2.13 12.78
CA ALA A 32 -26.73 -0.78 13.32
C ALA A 32 -27.06 0.20 12.19
N GLU A 33 -27.98 1.12 12.48
CA GLU A 33 -28.35 2.20 11.58
C GLU A 33 -27.37 3.34 11.71
N LYS A 34 -26.90 3.85 10.57
CA LYS A 34 -26.07 5.05 10.52
C LYS A 34 -26.95 6.28 10.66
N VAL A 35 -26.76 7.05 11.74
CA VAL A 35 -27.56 8.24 12.03
C VAL A 35 -26.96 9.46 11.36
N ASP A 36 -25.65 9.72 11.57
CA ASP A 36 -24.94 10.85 11.01
C ASP A 36 -23.43 10.59 11.01
N GLY A 37 -22.74 11.01 9.95
CA GLY A 37 -21.28 10.95 9.86
C GLY A 37 -20.68 9.62 10.37
N ALA A 38 -20.12 9.67 11.56
CA ALA A 38 -19.51 8.53 12.25
C ALA A 38 -20.44 7.89 13.30
N LEU A 39 -21.66 8.43 13.53
CA LEU A 39 -22.57 7.99 14.58
C LEU A 39 -23.48 6.86 14.09
N PHE A 40 -23.52 5.81 14.87
CA PHE A 40 -24.37 4.64 14.65
C PHE A 40 -25.30 4.44 15.84
N ARG A 41 -26.48 3.84 15.60
CA ARG A 41 -27.37 3.39 16.64
C ARG A 41 -27.90 2.00 16.34
N VAL A 42 -28.17 1.24 17.38
CA VAL A 42 -28.84 -0.07 17.31
C VAL A 42 -29.92 -0.17 18.36
N ALA A 43 -31.06 -0.72 18.00
CA ALA A 43 -32.14 -0.99 18.96
C ALA A 43 -31.80 -2.22 19.81
N LEU A 44 -31.83 -2.07 21.12
CA LEU A 44 -31.65 -3.14 22.10
C LEU A 44 -32.93 -3.90 22.35
N ALA A 45 -32.82 -5.09 22.97
CA ALA A 45 -33.97 -5.92 23.31
C ALA A 45 -34.91 -5.28 24.34
N ASP A 46 -34.39 -4.35 25.15
CA ASP A 46 -35.12 -3.60 26.18
C ASP A 46 -35.82 -2.32 25.66
N GLY A 47 -35.85 -2.13 24.33
CA GLY A 47 -36.44 -0.96 23.69
C GLY A 47 -35.58 0.31 23.73
N LYS A 48 -34.39 0.25 24.34
CA LYS A 48 -33.44 1.35 24.35
C LYS A 48 -32.57 1.33 23.10
N TYR A 49 -31.99 2.48 22.80
CA TYR A 49 -31.03 2.60 21.73
C TYR A 49 -29.59 2.69 22.27
N LEU A 50 -28.71 1.87 21.74
CA LEU A 50 -27.30 2.00 21.94
C LEU A 50 -26.73 2.94 20.85
N GLN A 51 -26.05 4.00 21.26
CA GLN A 51 -25.37 4.93 20.36
C GLN A 51 -23.88 4.81 20.55
N PHE A 52 -23.14 4.77 19.42
CA PHE A 52 -21.70 4.69 19.40
C PHE A 52 -21.16 5.35 18.14
N ARG A 53 -19.88 5.76 18.18
CA ARG A 53 -19.19 6.33 17.04
C ARG A 53 -18.16 5.35 16.50
N VAL A 54 -17.98 5.37 15.17
CA VAL A 54 -16.88 4.65 14.50
C VAL A 54 -16.06 5.67 13.74
N GLU A 55 -14.87 5.97 14.24
CA GLU A 55 -13.99 7.00 13.71
C GLU A 55 -12.74 6.40 13.08
N GLY A 56 -12.26 7.04 11.99
CA GLY A 56 -11.09 6.59 11.26
C GLY A 56 -11.42 5.79 10.01
N SER A 57 -10.42 5.12 9.49
CA SER A 57 -10.52 4.30 8.30
C SER A 57 -9.70 3.02 8.43
N TYR A 58 -9.94 2.05 7.56
CA TYR A 58 -9.11 0.86 7.49
C TYR A 58 -7.62 1.18 7.29
N MET A 59 -7.30 2.21 6.49
CA MET A 59 -5.91 2.56 6.17
C MET A 59 -5.20 3.32 7.29
N THR A 60 -5.92 4.15 8.05
CA THR A 60 -5.32 5.01 9.08
C THR A 60 -5.48 4.47 10.50
N GLY A 61 -6.29 3.42 10.65
CA GLY A 61 -6.76 2.91 11.93
C GLY A 61 -8.20 3.34 12.20
N MET A 62 -8.93 2.52 12.95
CA MET A 62 -10.34 2.74 13.25
C MET A 62 -10.64 2.45 14.70
N ASN A 63 -11.36 3.35 15.34
CA ASN A 63 -11.79 3.24 16.72
C ASN A 63 -13.31 3.15 16.81
N LEU A 64 -13.79 2.32 17.71
CA LEU A 64 -15.16 2.30 18.20
C LEU A 64 -15.22 3.05 19.52
N ILE A 65 -16.10 4.05 19.61
CA ILE A 65 -16.25 4.90 20.79
C ILE A 65 -17.68 4.76 21.31
N GLU A 66 -17.81 4.28 22.54
CA GLU A 66 -19.08 4.18 23.25
C GLU A 66 -18.97 4.93 24.59
N GLY A 67 -19.64 6.07 24.71
CA GLY A 67 -19.47 6.95 25.87
C GLY A 67 -18.03 7.41 26.04
N ASN A 68 -17.41 7.05 27.17
CA ASN A 68 -16.01 7.37 27.49
C ASN A 68 -15.03 6.23 27.14
N VAL A 69 -15.51 5.14 26.56
CA VAL A 69 -14.68 3.98 26.21
C VAL A 69 -14.34 4.02 24.74
N THR A 70 -13.03 3.97 24.45
CA THR A 70 -12.51 3.87 23.08
C THR A 70 -11.88 2.49 22.88
N LEU A 71 -12.34 1.75 21.90
CA LEU A 71 -11.84 0.45 21.52
C LEU A 71 -11.21 0.50 20.12
N GLU A 72 -9.97 0.14 20.01
CA GLU A 72 -9.29 0.05 18.72
C GLU A 72 -9.84 -1.16 17.94
N VAL A 73 -10.49 -0.89 16.80
CA VAL A 73 -11.03 -1.89 15.89
C VAL A 73 -10.00 -2.34 14.87
N PHE A 74 -9.42 -1.38 14.16
CA PHE A 74 -8.28 -1.57 13.30
C PHE A 74 -7.13 -0.73 13.81
N ARG A 75 -5.94 -1.34 13.83
CA ARG A 75 -4.73 -0.73 14.35
C ARG A 75 -4.39 0.55 13.59
N HIS A 76 -4.02 1.59 14.33
CA HIS A 76 -3.44 2.79 13.77
C HIS A 76 -2.08 2.49 13.13
N ILE A 77 -1.90 2.97 11.91
CA ILE A 77 -0.62 2.88 11.19
C ILE A 77 0.32 3.93 11.77
N SER A 78 1.51 3.51 12.18
CA SER A 78 2.53 4.41 12.70
C SER A 78 3.17 5.21 11.55
N TRP A 79 3.66 6.43 11.82
CA TRP A 79 4.26 7.30 10.81
C TRP A 79 5.37 6.63 9.99
N TYR A 80 6.22 5.79 10.61
CA TYR A 80 7.28 5.06 9.91
C TYR A 80 6.73 3.96 8.99
N GLU A 81 5.53 3.42 9.26
CA GLU A 81 4.87 2.43 8.38
C GLU A 81 4.42 3.08 7.07
N TYR A 82 4.08 4.38 7.09
CA TYR A 82 3.82 5.15 5.85
C TYR A 82 5.06 5.25 4.97
N LEU A 83 6.27 5.32 5.54
CA LEU A 83 7.50 5.32 4.75
C LEU A 83 7.65 4.01 3.96
N PHE A 84 7.26 2.87 4.54
CA PHE A 84 7.28 1.59 3.82
C PHE A 84 6.17 1.48 2.78
N ILE A 85 4.99 2.06 3.03
CA ILE A 85 3.88 2.04 2.07
C ILE A 85 4.21 2.91 0.86
N PHE A 86 4.75 4.11 1.08
CA PHE A 86 4.99 5.09 0.01
C PHE A 86 6.43 5.07 -0.52
N GLY A 87 7.39 4.51 0.23
CA GLY A 87 8.78 4.38 -0.21
C GLY A 87 8.96 3.76 -1.60
N PRO A 88 8.21 2.70 -1.97
CA PRO A 88 8.29 2.12 -3.31
C PRO A 88 7.97 3.09 -4.45
N LEU A 89 7.25 4.18 -4.20
CA LEU A 89 6.99 5.21 -5.23
C LEU A 89 8.28 5.88 -5.73
N LEU A 90 9.37 5.80 -4.97
CA LEU A 90 10.69 6.27 -5.44
C LEU A 90 11.15 5.53 -6.70
N PHE A 91 10.74 4.26 -6.91
CA PHE A 91 11.05 3.53 -8.14
C PHE A 91 10.42 4.19 -9.37
N LEU A 92 9.27 4.88 -9.24
CA LEU A 92 8.70 5.68 -10.33
C LEU A 92 9.64 6.83 -10.72
N GLY A 93 10.15 7.56 -9.73
CA GLY A 93 11.08 8.66 -9.97
C GLY A 93 12.37 8.20 -10.65
N PHE A 94 12.98 7.13 -10.14
CA PHE A 94 14.19 6.55 -10.73
C PHE A 94 13.95 5.96 -12.12
N GLY A 95 12.83 5.27 -12.34
CA GLY A 95 12.47 4.74 -13.65
C GLY A 95 12.21 5.84 -14.68
N ALA A 96 11.57 6.93 -14.26
CA ALA A 96 11.35 8.09 -15.11
C ALA A 96 12.66 8.82 -15.44
N ALA A 97 13.55 9.02 -14.46
CA ALA A 97 14.86 9.65 -14.67
C ALA A 97 15.69 8.83 -15.68
N PHE A 98 15.79 7.51 -15.44
CA PHE A 98 16.47 6.63 -16.40
C PHE A 98 15.84 6.68 -17.79
N GLY A 99 14.51 6.71 -17.86
CA GLY A 99 13.78 6.81 -19.12
C GLY A 99 14.09 8.09 -19.87
N LEU A 100 14.23 9.22 -19.19
CA LEU A 100 14.61 10.51 -19.80
C LEU A 100 16.04 10.46 -20.34
N ASP A 101 17.00 9.96 -19.56
CA ASP A 101 18.38 9.82 -20.01
C ASP A 101 18.50 8.85 -21.19
N ALA A 102 17.74 7.75 -21.16
CA ALA A 102 17.74 6.76 -22.23
C ALA A 102 17.01 7.23 -23.50
N ALA A 103 16.14 8.23 -23.42
CA ALA A 103 15.43 8.79 -24.57
C ALA A 103 16.36 9.44 -25.59
N GLU A 104 17.53 9.93 -25.17
CA GLU A 104 18.57 10.46 -26.05
C GLU A 104 19.16 9.35 -26.94
N ILE A 105 19.12 8.08 -26.45
CA ILE A 105 19.65 6.93 -27.15
C ILE A 105 18.54 6.19 -27.92
N SER A 106 17.40 5.96 -27.28
CA SER A 106 16.28 5.21 -27.86
C SER A 106 14.96 5.50 -27.17
N ASN A 107 13.95 5.88 -27.94
CA ASN A 107 12.57 6.05 -27.43
C ASN A 107 12.01 4.76 -26.80
N ALA A 108 12.40 3.60 -27.32
CA ALA A 108 11.98 2.31 -26.75
C ALA A 108 12.57 2.11 -25.33
N ALA A 109 13.83 2.49 -25.11
CA ALA A 109 14.48 2.40 -23.79
C ALA A 109 13.81 3.35 -22.78
N ALA A 110 13.39 4.55 -23.23
CA ALA A 110 12.63 5.49 -22.40
C ALA A 110 11.32 4.90 -21.89
N VAL A 111 10.53 4.28 -22.78
CA VAL A 111 9.27 3.63 -22.44
C VAL A 111 9.51 2.46 -21.48
N VAL A 112 10.51 1.62 -21.74
CA VAL A 112 10.87 0.49 -20.87
C VAL A 112 11.26 0.97 -19.48
N GLY A 113 12.03 2.05 -19.36
CA GLY A 113 12.41 2.65 -18.08
C GLY A 113 11.19 3.10 -17.27
N GLY A 114 10.30 3.86 -17.89
CA GLY A 114 9.08 4.34 -17.25
C GLY A 114 8.14 3.21 -16.82
N VAL A 115 7.90 2.22 -17.69
CA VAL A 115 7.06 1.05 -17.40
C VAL A 115 7.66 0.21 -16.27
N ALA A 116 8.97 -0.05 -16.31
CA ALA A 116 9.64 -0.79 -15.26
C ALA A 116 9.54 -0.08 -13.91
N GLY A 117 9.80 1.23 -13.87
CA GLY A 117 9.63 2.03 -12.65
C GLY A 117 8.23 1.91 -12.06
N LEU A 118 7.20 1.95 -12.91
CA LEU A 118 5.81 1.76 -12.48
C LEU A 118 5.56 0.36 -11.91
N VAL A 119 6.05 -0.68 -12.59
CA VAL A 119 5.88 -2.07 -12.14
C VAL A 119 6.54 -2.31 -10.79
N PHE A 120 7.80 -1.84 -10.61
CA PHE A 120 8.50 -1.96 -9.33
C PHE A 120 7.82 -1.16 -8.22
N ALA A 121 7.34 0.05 -8.50
CA ALA A 121 6.61 0.87 -7.54
C ALA A 121 5.32 0.18 -7.09
N LEU A 122 4.52 -0.35 -8.01
CA LEU A 122 3.28 -1.07 -7.69
C LEU A 122 3.56 -2.37 -6.92
N ALA A 123 4.52 -3.17 -7.36
CA ALA A 123 4.90 -4.40 -6.68
C ALA A 123 5.34 -4.12 -5.23
N GLY A 124 6.19 -3.12 -5.03
CA GLY A 124 6.65 -2.69 -3.71
C GLY A 124 5.51 -2.16 -2.85
N PHE A 125 4.65 -1.31 -3.41
CA PHE A 125 3.48 -0.79 -2.70
C PHE A 125 2.58 -1.90 -2.18
N PHE A 126 2.21 -2.86 -3.03
CA PHE A 126 1.35 -3.97 -2.62
C PHE A 126 2.03 -4.90 -1.61
N ALA A 127 3.31 -5.22 -1.81
CA ALA A 127 4.06 -6.09 -0.90
C ALA A 127 4.23 -5.45 0.49
N CYS A 128 4.69 -4.20 0.56
CA CYS A 128 4.86 -3.49 1.83
C CYS A 128 3.52 -3.27 2.54
N ASN A 129 2.47 -2.93 1.80
CA ASN A 129 1.13 -2.76 2.34
C ASN A 129 0.59 -4.07 2.94
N ALA A 130 0.82 -5.21 2.30
CA ALA A 130 0.44 -6.52 2.83
C ALA A 130 1.16 -6.83 4.17
N VAL A 131 2.45 -6.51 4.28
CA VAL A 131 3.23 -6.69 5.51
C VAL A 131 2.73 -5.76 6.62
N VAL A 132 2.52 -4.47 6.33
CA VAL A 132 2.05 -3.48 7.32
C VAL A 132 0.70 -3.88 7.91
N HIS A 133 -0.24 -4.31 7.06
CA HIS A 133 -1.59 -4.71 7.48
C HIS A 133 -1.69 -6.13 8.04
N SER A 134 -0.60 -6.90 8.11
CA SER A 134 -0.60 -8.22 8.72
C SER A 134 -0.84 -8.12 10.23
N CYS A 135 -1.99 -8.63 10.71
CA CYS A 135 -2.33 -8.64 12.14
C CYS A 135 -1.50 -9.64 12.97
N ARG A 136 -0.87 -10.63 12.32
CA ARG A 136 -0.15 -11.72 12.98
C ARG A 136 1.31 -11.44 13.32
N LEU A 137 1.90 -10.42 12.69
CA LEU A 137 3.32 -10.12 12.81
C LEU A 137 3.61 -9.15 13.96
N LYS A 138 4.68 -9.40 14.72
CA LYS A 138 5.21 -8.47 15.70
C LYS A 138 5.77 -7.22 15.00
N LYS A 139 5.75 -6.08 15.69
CA LYS A 139 6.18 -4.78 15.13
C LYS A 139 7.57 -4.81 14.49
N TRP A 140 8.58 -5.32 15.20
CA TRP A 140 9.95 -5.41 14.70
C TRP A 140 10.07 -6.32 13.46
N LEU A 141 9.28 -7.41 13.39
CA LEU A 141 9.29 -8.33 12.27
C LEU A 141 8.67 -7.68 11.02
N LYS A 142 7.66 -6.82 11.18
CA LYS A 142 7.11 -6.01 10.08
C LYS A 142 8.15 -5.06 9.51
N ILE A 143 8.91 -4.38 10.36
CA ILE A 143 9.99 -3.48 9.93
C ILE A 143 11.03 -4.28 9.15
N LEU A 144 11.50 -5.40 9.70
CA LEU A 144 12.50 -6.25 9.06
C LEU A 144 12.01 -6.77 7.69
N LEU A 145 10.79 -7.29 7.62
CA LEU A 145 10.22 -7.80 6.37
C LEU A 145 10.06 -6.69 5.32
N ASN A 146 9.60 -5.50 5.71
CA ASN A 146 9.51 -4.37 4.78
C ASN A 146 10.88 -3.94 4.27
N LEU A 147 11.90 -3.90 5.12
CA LEU A 147 13.27 -3.61 4.70
C LEU A 147 13.80 -4.67 3.73
N LEU A 148 13.54 -5.96 3.99
CA LEU A 148 13.94 -7.04 3.09
C LEU A 148 13.22 -6.94 1.74
N VAL A 149 11.93 -6.64 1.73
CA VAL A 149 11.16 -6.44 0.49
C VAL A 149 11.73 -5.28 -0.31
N LEU A 150 11.99 -4.13 0.32
CA LEU A 150 12.55 -2.96 -0.34
C LEU A 150 13.97 -3.23 -0.85
N ALA A 151 14.81 -3.90 -0.07
CA ALA A 151 16.17 -4.27 -0.48
C ALA A 151 16.17 -5.23 -1.68
N ALA A 152 15.31 -6.25 -1.66
CA ALA A 152 15.16 -7.19 -2.77
C ALA A 152 14.67 -6.49 -4.05
N LEU A 153 13.67 -5.62 -3.93
CA LEU A 153 13.16 -4.84 -5.07
C LEU A 153 14.21 -3.86 -5.61
N ALA A 154 14.95 -3.19 -4.73
CA ALA A 154 16.04 -2.31 -5.13
C ALA A 154 17.16 -3.08 -5.87
N GLY A 155 17.55 -4.23 -5.36
CA GLY A 155 18.52 -5.11 -6.03
C GLY A 155 18.06 -5.55 -7.41
N LEU A 156 16.80 -6.00 -7.53
CA LEU A 156 16.21 -6.39 -8.81
C LEU A 156 16.10 -5.21 -9.78
N PHE A 157 15.71 -4.04 -9.26
CA PHE A 157 15.62 -2.81 -10.04
C PHE A 157 16.97 -2.41 -10.62
N VAL A 158 18.00 -2.34 -9.78
CA VAL A 158 19.37 -2.02 -10.22
C VAL A 158 19.86 -3.04 -11.23
N TRP A 159 19.69 -4.34 -10.95
CA TRP A 159 20.10 -5.40 -11.88
C TRP A 159 19.40 -5.28 -13.23
N PHE A 160 18.09 -5.01 -13.24
CA PHE A 160 17.30 -4.82 -14.46
C PHE A 160 17.84 -3.65 -15.30
N PHE A 161 18.07 -2.48 -14.68
CA PHE A 161 18.55 -1.30 -15.40
C PHE A 161 20.00 -1.42 -15.86
N LEU A 162 20.87 -2.08 -15.07
CA LEU A 162 22.22 -2.41 -15.51
C LEU A 162 22.21 -3.32 -16.74
N SER A 163 21.33 -4.31 -16.77
CA SER A 163 21.19 -5.21 -17.92
C SER A 163 20.78 -4.44 -19.18
N ILE A 164 19.84 -3.50 -19.08
CA ILE A 164 19.44 -2.64 -20.20
C ILE A 164 20.63 -1.75 -20.64
N ALA A 165 21.33 -1.13 -19.72
CA ALA A 165 22.47 -0.27 -20.03
C ALA A 165 23.57 -1.02 -20.78
N VAL A 166 23.85 -2.27 -20.37
CA VAL A 166 24.81 -3.14 -21.09
C VAL A 166 24.35 -3.44 -22.52
N VAL A 167 23.07 -3.76 -22.70
CA VAL A 167 22.51 -4.03 -24.03
C VAL A 167 22.62 -2.79 -24.93
N LEU A 168 22.26 -1.61 -24.42
CA LEU A 168 22.36 -0.36 -25.16
C LEU A 168 23.81 -0.01 -25.52
N ALA A 169 24.75 -0.24 -24.60
CA ALA A 169 26.18 -0.04 -24.87
C ALA A 169 26.68 -0.99 -25.96
N LEU A 170 26.25 -2.25 -25.97
CA LEU A 170 26.61 -3.20 -27.01
C LEU A 170 26.04 -2.82 -28.38
N ILE A 171 24.81 -2.31 -28.42
CA ILE A 171 24.20 -1.80 -29.68
C ILE A 171 25.01 -0.60 -30.21
N GLY A 172 25.34 0.37 -29.36
CA GLY A 172 26.10 1.56 -29.73
C GLY A 172 27.52 1.21 -30.23
N LEU A 173 28.18 0.23 -29.59
CA LEU A 173 29.44 -0.30 -30.06
C LEU A 173 29.33 -0.97 -31.46
N GLY A 174 28.25 -1.73 -31.67
CA GLY A 174 27.98 -2.36 -32.96
C GLY A 174 27.80 -1.34 -34.08
N GLU A 175 27.04 -0.29 -33.84
CA GLU A 175 26.81 0.81 -34.78
C GLU A 175 28.10 1.57 -35.07
N ALA A 176 28.94 1.84 -34.07
CA ALA A 176 30.24 2.50 -34.24
C ALA A 176 31.21 1.67 -35.09
N LEU A 177 31.23 0.34 -34.87
CA LEU A 177 32.07 -0.57 -35.66
C LEU A 177 31.60 -0.66 -37.13
N VAL A 178 30.28 -0.73 -37.34
CA VAL A 178 29.74 -0.72 -38.71
C VAL A 178 30.07 0.58 -39.42
N ASN A 179 29.88 1.72 -38.78
CA ASN A 179 30.18 3.02 -39.36
C ASN A 179 31.70 3.16 -39.67
N ALA A 180 32.56 2.65 -38.79
CA ALA A 180 34.02 2.67 -39.03
C ALA A 180 34.46 1.75 -40.17
N ALA A 181 33.73 0.65 -40.41
CA ALA A 181 34.04 -0.30 -41.47
C ALA A 181 33.58 0.16 -42.87
N PHE A 182 32.54 1.03 -42.90
CA PHE A 182 31.94 1.50 -44.16
C PHE A 182 32.17 2.98 -44.48
N LEU A 183 32.90 3.71 -43.64
CA LEU A 183 33.41 5.04 -44.01
C LEU A 183 34.70 4.88 -44.85
N PRO A 184 34.75 5.47 -46.08
CA PRO A 184 35.91 5.42 -46.94
C PRO A 184 37.08 6.24 -46.39
#